data_6dc905f1ac029f0e59b7f2b5f6ce30d8
#
_entry.id   6dc905f1ac029f0e59b7f2b5f6ce30d8
#
_cell.length_a   1.000
_cell.length_b   1.000
_cell.length_c   1.000
_cell.angle_alpha   90.00
_cell.angle_beta   90.00
_cell.angle_gamma   90.00
#
_symmetry.space_group_name_H-M   'P 1'
#
loop_
_entity.id
_entity.type
_entity.pdbx_description
1 polymer ?
#
loop_
_entity_poly.entity_id
_entity_poly.type
_entity_poly.pdbx_seq_one_letter_code
_entity_poly.pdbx_strand_id
1 'polypeptide(L)'
;MRISELERNNKAAMTAHVIEVVVMLIFCLLQVMSKQRNIVLFIFDILLGAGPVIAEFIFWKRNHETAMIKHLVAVGFALYYSYTLFTCSNNLVFAFVIPMIVMVTIFNDSKYSIEINTGTVILSIITAVAGSRNGLFGYEGADDAILQVIIMILVAAFSIYSAKISHANSKQVI
;
A
#
# COMPACT_ATOMS: atom_id res chain seq x y z
N MET A 1 22.41 1.59 -23.95
CA MET A 1 21.61 2.70 -23.41
C MET A 1 21.50 2.51 -21.90
N ARG A 2 21.95 3.43 -21.06
CA ARG A 2 21.81 3.28 -19.60
C ARG A 2 20.38 3.67 -19.23
N ILE A 3 19.64 2.78 -18.58
CA ILE A 3 18.32 3.04 -18.01
C ILE A 3 18.51 4.05 -16.88
N SER A 4 17.71 5.12 -16.85
CA SER A 4 17.80 6.12 -15.79
C SER A 4 17.36 5.53 -14.43
N GLU A 5 17.82 6.14 -13.34
CA GLU A 5 17.42 5.72 -12.01
C GLU A 5 15.89 5.85 -11.82
N LEU A 6 15.30 6.92 -12.33
CA LEU A 6 13.86 7.16 -12.23
C LEU A 6 13.05 6.12 -13.01
N GLU A 7 13.46 5.78 -14.23
CA GLU A 7 12.81 4.71 -15.02
C GLU A 7 12.87 3.37 -14.30
N ARG A 8 14.03 3.02 -13.74
CA ARG A 8 14.20 1.79 -12.96
C ARG A 8 13.30 1.75 -11.73
N ASN A 9 13.24 2.85 -10.98
CA ASN A 9 12.41 2.97 -9.78
C ASN A 9 10.93 2.92 -10.12
N ASN A 10 10.49 3.60 -11.18
CA ASN A 10 9.11 3.53 -11.68
C ASN A 10 8.72 2.10 -12.04
N LYS A 11 9.56 1.39 -12.81
CA LYS A 11 9.31 0.01 -13.20
C LYS A 11 9.20 -0.91 -11.97
N ALA A 12 10.09 -0.75 -10.98
CA ALA A 12 10.07 -1.54 -9.75
C ALA A 12 8.79 -1.28 -8.93
N ALA A 13 8.39 -0.02 -8.78
CA ALA A 13 7.18 0.36 -8.05
C ALA A 13 5.91 -0.17 -8.72
N MET A 14 5.78 -0.02 -10.04
CA MET A 14 4.66 -0.58 -10.81
C MET A 14 4.61 -2.11 -10.68
N THR A 15 5.76 -2.79 -10.76
CA THR A 15 5.82 -4.25 -10.62
C THR A 15 5.35 -4.67 -9.23
N ALA A 16 5.80 -3.99 -8.17
CA ALA A 16 5.35 -4.27 -6.81
C ALA A 16 3.85 -4.02 -6.65
N HIS A 17 3.33 -2.91 -7.18
CA HIS A 17 1.89 -2.62 -7.14
C HIS A 17 1.05 -3.69 -7.84
N VAL A 18 1.46 -4.13 -9.03
CA VAL A 18 0.78 -5.24 -9.72
C VAL A 18 0.77 -6.51 -8.89
N ILE A 19 1.90 -6.89 -8.29
CA ILE A 19 1.99 -8.07 -7.44
C ILE A 19 1.04 -7.96 -6.25
N GLU A 20 1.07 -6.81 -5.54
CA GLU A 20 0.18 -6.57 -4.38
C GLU A 20 -1.29 -6.61 -4.77
N VAL A 21 -1.69 -5.95 -5.87
CA VAL A 21 -3.07 -5.99 -6.36
C VAL A 21 -3.50 -7.42 -6.67
N VAL A 22 -2.65 -8.20 -7.34
CA VAL A 22 -2.97 -9.61 -7.65
C VAL A 22 -3.13 -10.43 -6.38
N VAL A 23 -2.23 -10.30 -5.41
CA VAL A 23 -2.30 -11.02 -4.13
C VAL A 23 -3.55 -10.65 -3.35
N MET A 24 -3.88 -9.36 -3.26
CA MET A 24 -5.10 -8.88 -2.59
C MET A 24 -6.36 -9.35 -3.31
N LEU A 25 -6.39 -9.36 -4.65
CA LEU A 25 -7.52 -9.88 -5.42
C LEU A 25 -7.71 -11.39 -5.20
N ILE A 26 -6.63 -12.17 -5.16
CA ILE A 26 -6.69 -13.60 -4.82
C ILE A 26 -7.28 -13.78 -3.41
N PHE A 27 -6.82 -13.01 -2.43
CA PHE A 27 -7.36 -13.04 -1.08
C PHE A 27 -8.86 -12.70 -1.04
N CYS A 28 -9.29 -11.62 -1.72
CA CYS A 28 -10.71 -11.25 -1.80
C CYS A 28 -11.55 -12.32 -2.52
N LEU A 29 -11.02 -12.96 -3.57
CA LEU A 29 -11.68 -14.06 -4.27
C LEU A 29 -11.88 -15.26 -3.34
N LEU A 30 -10.88 -15.64 -2.55
CA LEU A 30 -10.99 -16.71 -1.56
C LEU A 30 -12.08 -16.41 -0.52
N GLN A 31 -12.23 -15.14 -0.11
CA GLN A 31 -13.33 -14.73 0.77
C GLN A 31 -14.70 -14.82 0.10
N VAL A 32 -14.82 -14.54 -1.20
CA VAL A 32 -16.07 -14.77 -1.95
C VAL A 32 -16.39 -16.27 -1.99
N MET A 33 -15.40 -17.11 -2.29
CA MET A 33 -15.59 -18.57 -2.33
C MET A 33 -16.00 -19.15 -0.96
N SER A 34 -15.48 -18.60 0.14
CA SER A 34 -15.85 -18.97 1.51
C SER A 34 -17.14 -18.30 2.02
N LYS A 35 -17.83 -17.54 1.17
CA LYS A 35 -19.06 -16.78 1.49
C LYS A 35 -18.87 -15.69 2.58
N GLN A 36 -17.65 -15.28 2.84
CA GLN A 36 -17.32 -14.21 3.79
C GLN A 36 -17.36 -12.82 3.14
N ARG A 37 -17.36 -12.75 1.81
CA ARG A 37 -17.41 -11.51 1.03
C ARG A 37 -18.48 -11.58 -0.05
N ASN A 38 -19.21 -10.48 -0.24
CA ASN A 38 -20.21 -10.36 -1.29
C ASN A 38 -19.52 -10.17 -2.65
N ILE A 39 -20.07 -10.80 -3.71
CA ILE A 39 -19.59 -10.67 -5.08
C ILE A 39 -19.58 -9.21 -5.58
N VAL A 40 -20.52 -8.38 -5.15
CA VAL A 40 -20.57 -6.95 -5.50
C VAL A 40 -19.36 -6.22 -4.96
N LEU A 41 -18.95 -6.48 -3.71
CA LEU A 41 -17.74 -5.90 -3.13
C LEU A 41 -16.49 -6.35 -3.90
N PHE A 42 -16.46 -7.61 -4.34
CA PHE A 42 -15.35 -8.14 -5.15
C PHE A 42 -15.24 -7.45 -6.53
N ILE A 43 -16.36 -7.09 -7.16
CA ILE A 43 -16.33 -6.30 -8.39
C ILE A 43 -15.68 -4.93 -8.15
N PHE A 44 -15.97 -4.30 -7.01
CA PHE A 44 -15.29 -3.05 -6.63
C PHE A 44 -13.80 -3.27 -6.33
N ASP A 45 -13.40 -4.43 -5.74
CA ASP A 45 -11.99 -4.78 -5.57
C ASP A 45 -11.25 -4.81 -6.92
N ILE A 46 -11.87 -5.44 -7.94
CA ILE A 46 -11.29 -5.50 -9.29
C ILE A 46 -11.16 -4.09 -9.89
N LEU A 47 -12.18 -3.26 -9.78
CA LEU A 47 -12.16 -1.91 -10.34
C LEU A 47 -11.11 -1.02 -9.66
N LEU A 48 -11.06 -1.05 -8.33
CA LEU A 48 -10.13 -0.23 -7.55
C LEU A 48 -8.68 -0.75 -7.62
N GLY A 49 -8.48 -2.05 -7.80
CA GLY A 49 -7.15 -2.61 -7.99
C GLY A 49 -6.64 -2.45 -9.42
N ALA A 50 -7.42 -2.87 -10.42
CA ALA A 50 -6.97 -2.84 -11.82
C ALA A 50 -6.95 -1.43 -12.42
N GLY A 51 -7.86 -0.54 -12.03
CA GLY A 51 -7.96 0.81 -12.58
C GLY A 51 -6.66 1.62 -12.47
N PRO A 52 -6.09 1.79 -11.27
CA PRO A 52 -4.81 2.47 -11.08
C PRO A 52 -3.66 1.80 -11.85
N VAL A 53 -3.56 0.48 -11.83
CA VAL A 53 -2.54 -0.28 -12.57
C VAL A 53 -2.61 0.02 -14.08
N ILE A 54 -3.82 0.05 -14.66
CA ILE A 54 -4.00 0.40 -16.07
C ILE A 54 -3.55 1.84 -16.33
N ALA A 55 -3.91 2.78 -15.44
CA ALA A 55 -3.48 4.17 -15.55
C ALA A 55 -1.95 4.28 -15.53
N GLU A 56 -1.26 3.58 -14.60
CA GLU A 56 0.20 3.54 -14.53
C GLU A 56 0.83 3.08 -15.85
N PHE A 57 0.32 2.00 -16.45
CA PHE A 57 0.81 1.49 -17.73
C PHE A 57 0.62 2.51 -18.87
N ILE A 58 -0.50 3.25 -18.89
CA ILE A 58 -0.74 4.29 -19.88
C ILE A 58 0.26 5.44 -19.74
N PHE A 59 0.48 5.91 -18.51
CA PHE A 59 1.45 6.99 -18.25
C PHE A 59 2.87 6.55 -18.53
N TRP A 60 3.25 5.35 -18.11
CA TRP A 60 4.58 4.79 -18.34
C TRP A 60 4.90 4.63 -19.83
N LYS A 61 3.93 4.18 -20.65
CA LYS A 61 4.10 4.09 -22.12
C LYS A 61 4.34 5.45 -22.79
N ARG A 62 3.82 6.52 -22.20
CA ARG A 62 4.03 7.88 -22.73
C ARG A 62 5.39 8.45 -22.36
N ASN A 63 5.82 8.21 -21.14
CA ASN A 63 7.10 8.67 -20.62
C ASN A 63 7.57 7.77 -19.47
N HIS A 64 8.62 6.99 -19.68
CA HIS A 64 9.18 6.07 -18.69
C HIS A 64 9.78 6.79 -17.47
N GLU A 65 10.20 8.05 -17.64
CA GLU A 65 10.84 8.87 -16.61
C GLU A 65 9.87 9.87 -15.93
N THR A 66 8.56 9.64 -16.05
CA THR A 66 7.59 10.54 -15.41
C THR A 66 7.56 10.38 -13.89
N ALA A 67 7.62 11.51 -13.16
CA ALA A 67 7.43 11.52 -11.71
C ALA A 67 6.01 11.18 -11.26
N MET A 68 5.04 11.17 -12.19
CA MET A 68 3.63 10.83 -11.90
C MET A 68 3.44 9.39 -11.45
N ILE A 69 4.30 8.45 -11.88
CA ILE A 69 4.16 7.02 -11.55
C ILE A 69 4.18 6.81 -10.03
N LYS A 70 5.12 7.42 -9.30
CA LYS A 70 5.18 7.26 -7.84
C LYS A 70 3.86 7.67 -7.15
N HIS A 71 3.21 8.73 -7.64
CA HIS A 71 1.95 9.20 -7.08
C HIS A 71 0.78 8.30 -7.47
N LEU A 72 0.74 7.81 -8.72
CA LEU A 72 -0.29 6.87 -9.17
C LEU A 72 -0.23 5.56 -8.40
N VAL A 73 0.96 5.00 -8.22
CA VAL A 73 1.18 3.80 -7.42
C VAL A 73 0.70 4.00 -5.98
N ALA A 74 1.14 5.08 -5.33
CA ALA A 74 0.78 5.32 -3.93
C ALA A 74 -0.71 5.61 -3.73
N VAL A 75 -1.29 6.50 -4.54
CA VAL A 75 -2.71 6.85 -4.43
C VAL A 75 -3.59 5.67 -4.86
N GLY A 76 -3.24 5.00 -5.95
CA GLY A 76 -3.97 3.83 -6.45
C GLY A 76 -3.99 2.71 -5.43
N PHE A 77 -2.84 2.36 -4.88
CA PHE A 77 -2.75 1.37 -3.82
C PHE A 77 -3.50 1.83 -2.56
N ALA A 78 -3.33 3.08 -2.11
CA ALA A 78 -4.00 3.59 -0.92
C ALA A 78 -5.53 3.51 -1.03
N LEU A 79 -6.11 3.82 -2.19
CA LEU A 79 -7.55 3.71 -2.43
C LEU A 79 -8.02 2.25 -2.34
N TYR A 80 -7.35 1.35 -3.02
CA TYR A 80 -7.70 -0.07 -3.01
C TYR A 80 -7.51 -0.70 -1.63
N TYR A 81 -6.37 -0.45 -1.00
CA TYR A 81 -6.07 -0.92 0.35
C TYR A 81 -7.10 -0.41 1.38
N SER A 82 -7.42 0.90 1.36
CA SER A 82 -8.41 1.48 2.27
C SER A 82 -9.78 0.83 2.07
N TYR A 83 -10.22 0.67 0.82
CA TYR A 83 -11.48 0.00 0.51
C TYR A 83 -11.51 -1.43 1.09
N THR A 84 -10.46 -2.21 0.84
CA THR A 84 -10.37 -3.59 1.33
C THR A 84 -10.34 -3.62 2.85
N LEU A 85 -9.58 -2.72 3.49
CA LEU A 85 -9.46 -2.62 4.94
C LEU A 85 -10.80 -2.33 5.62
N PHE A 86 -11.65 -1.47 5.03
CA PHE A 86 -12.96 -1.13 5.58
C PHE A 86 -14.09 -2.08 5.19
N THR A 87 -13.88 -2.98 4.24
CA THR A 87 -14.94 -3.89 3.78
C THR A 87 -14.66 -5.37 4.05
N CYS A 88 -13.47 -5.69 4.55
CA CYS A 88 -13.06 -7.05 4.86
C CYS A 88 -13.42 -7.43 6.31
N SER A 89 -13.74 -8.70 6.52
CA SER A 89 -14.02 -9.27 7.84
C SER A 89 -12.77 -9.90 8.50
N ASN A 90 -11.57 -9.56 8.03
CA ASN A 90 -10.33 -10.11 8.54
C ASN A 90 -9.37 -8.97 8.94
N ASN A 91 -8.99 -8.91 10.20
CA ASN A 91 -8.12 -7.86 10.74
C ASN A 91 -6.70 -7.88 10.15
N LEU A 92 -6.20 -9.03 9.67
CA LEU A 92 -4.87 -9.15 9.08
C LEU A 92 -4.70 -8.41 7.73
N VAL A 93 -5.79 -7.89 7.15
CA VAL A 93 -5.71 -7.06 5.93
C VAL A 93 -4.75 -5.88 6.07
N PHE A 94 -4.57 -5.36 7.28
CA PHE A 94 -3.59 -4.29 7.50
C PHE A 94 -2.17 -4.64 7.06
N ALA A 95 -1.80 -5.92 7.06
CA ALA A 95 -0.46 -6.35 6.69
C ALA A 95 -0.13 -6.15 5.21
N PHE A 96 -1.14 -6.07 4.32
CA PHE A 96 -0.92 -5.86 2.88
C PHE A 96 -0.26 -4.51 2.55
N VAL A 97 -0.31 -3.53 3.45
CA VAL A 97 0.37 -2.26 3.21
C VAL A 97 1.89 -2.33 3.44
N ILE A 98 2.37 -3.32 4.18
CA ILE A 98 3.79 -3.41 4.60
C ILE A 98 4.75 -3.48 3.40
N PRO A 99 4.56 -4.35 2.39
CA PRO A 99 5.41 -4.39 1.22
C PRO A 99 5.43 -3.06 0.45
N MET A 100 4.28 -2.39 0.32
CA MET A 100 4.20 -1.10 -0.36
C MET A 100 4.92 0.02 0.40
N ILE A 101 4.84 0.04 1.73
CA ILE A 101 5.63 0.97 2.56
C ILE A 101 7.13 0.76 2.33
N VAL A 102 7.60 -0.48 2.23
CA VAL A 102 8.99 -0.79 1.93
C VAL A 102 9.35 -0.32 0.51
N MET A 103 8.48 -0.56 -0.48
CA MET A 103 8.72 -0.15 -1.87
C MET A 103 8.81 1.36 -2.06
N VAL A 104 8.08 2.15 -1.28
CA VAL A 104 8.17 3.63 -1.35
C VAL A 104 9.59 4.13 -1.06
N THR A 105 10.40 3.41 -0.30
CA THR A 105 11.77 3.82 0.04
C THR A 105 12.71 3.86 -1.16
N ILE A 106 12.41 3.13 -2.24
CA ILE A 106 13.26 3.10 -3.46
C ILE A 106 13.35 4.45 -4.18
N PHE A 107 12.37 5.33 -3.96
CA PHE A 107 12.37 6.66 -4.58
C PHE A 107 13.36 7.64 -3.93
N ASN A 108 14.04 7.26 -2.85
CA ASN A 108 15.00 8.08 -2.12
C ASN A 108 14.44 9.45 -1.70
N ASP A 109 13.12 9.56 -1.53
CA ASP A 109 12.39 10.76 -1.16
C ASP A 109 11.88 10.61 0.28
N SER A 110 12.65 11.12 1.24
CA SER A 110 12.33 10.99 2.66
C SER A 110 11.05 11.73 3.05
N LYS A 111 10.73 12.85 2.38
CA LYS A 111 9.47 13.58 2.62
C LYS A 111 8.27 12.75 2.17
N TYR A 112 8.35 12.20 0.98
CA TYR A 112 7.33 11.32 0.43
C TYR A 112 7.11 10.08 1.31
N SER A 113 8.21 9.46 1.78
CA SER A 113 8.12 8.33 2.72
C SER A 113 7.42 8.71 4.04
N ILE A 114 7.70 9.91 4.60
CA ILE A 114 7.03 10.39 5.81
C ILE A 114 5.53 10.56 5.56
N GLU A 115 5.13 11.19 4.46
CA GLU A 115 3.73 11.42 4.11
C GLU A 115 2.94 10.11 4.00
N ILE A 116 3.47 9.13 3.26
CA ILE A 116 2.82 7.83 3.07
C ILE A 116 2.72 7.07 4.41
N ASN A 117 3.82 6.99 5.16
CA ASN A 117 3.82 6.27 6.44
C ASN A 117 2.89 6.92 7.47
N THR A 118 2.84 8.26 7.53
CA THR A 118 1.92 8.97 8.41
C THR A 118 0.47 8.68 8.05
N GLY A 119 0.11 8.75 6.76
CA GLY A 119 -1.23 8.40 6.29
C GLY A 119 -1.62 6.97 6.64
N THR A 120 -0.71 6.03 6.51
CA THR A 120 -0.95 4.62 6.81
C THR A 120 -1.17 4.37 8.31
N VAL A 121 -0.37 5.02 9.18
CA VAL A 121 -0.56 4.94 10.64
C VAL A 121 -1.91 5.55 11.05
N ILE A 122 -2.27 6.70 10.50
CA ILE A 122 -3.57 7.33 10.79
C ILE A 122 -4.72 6.40 10.37
N LEU A 123 -4.67 5.83 9.18
CA LEU A 123 -5.66 4.88 8.70
C LEU A 123 -5.75 3.64 9.61
N SER A 124 -4.61 3.12 10.05
CA SER A 124 -4.53 1.99 10.97
C SER A 124 -5.17 2.31 12.32
N ILE A 125 -4.96 3.51 12.86
CA ILE A 125 -5.59 3.94 14.11
C ILE A 125 -7.12 4.05 13.93
N ILE A 126 -7.58 4.64 12.82
CA ILE A 126 -9.02 4.79 12.55
C ILE A 126 -9.70 3.42 12.49
N THR A 127 -9.13 2.47 11.73
CA THR A 127 -9.70 1.12 11.61
C THR A 127 -9.63 0.33 12.90
N ALA A 128 -8.54 0.42 13.65
CA ALA A 128 -8.38 -0.22 14.94
C ALA A 128 -9.41 0.26 15.96
N VAL A 129 -9.61 1.59 16.07
CA VAL A 129 -10.60 2.18 16.98
C VAL A 129 -12.03 1.86 16.54
N ALA A 130 -12.36 2.00 15.26
CA ALA A 130 -13.68 1.69 14.74
C ALA A 130 -14.00 0.19 14.85
N GLY A 131 -13.04 -0.66 14.52
CA GLY A 131 -13.19 -2.12 14.54
C GLY A 131 -13.36 -2.67 15.95
N SER A 132 -12.46 -2.30 16.87
CA SER A 132 -12.50 -2.81 18.25
C SER A 132 -13.75 -2.37 19.04
N ARG A 133 -14.25 -1.14 18.78
CA ARG A 133 -15.46 -0.63 19.46
C ARG A 133 -16.75 -1.25 18.96
N ASN A 134 -16.82 -1.58 17.68
CA ASN A 134 -18.07 -1.99 17.03
C ASN A 134 -18.06 -3.47 16.61
N GLY A 135 -17.01 -4.23 16.90
CA GLY A 135 -16.84 -5.61 16.44
C GLY A 135 -16.80 -5.71 14.90
N LEU A 136 -16.23 -4.70 14.22
CA LEU A 136 -16.15 -4.63 12.77
C LEU A 136 -14.74 -5.05 12.29
N PHE A 137 -14.61 -5.30 11.00
CA PHE A 137 -13.35 -5.56 10.30
C PHE A 137 -12.55 -6.77 10.85
N GLY A 138 -13.23 -7.72 11.49
CA GLY A 138 -12.62 -8.94 12.02
C GLY A 138 -11.85 -8.78 13.32
N TYR A 139 -12.00 -7.66 14.04
CA TYR A 139 -11.42 -7.51 15.37
C TYR A 139 -12.24 -8.26 16.40
N GLU A 140 -11.56 -9.13 17.16
CA GLU A 140 -12.18 -9.89 18.28
C GLU A 140 -12.11 -9.11 19.61
N GLY A 141 -11.20 -8.12 19.70
CA GLY A 141 -11.03 -7.33 20.90
C GLY A 141 -10.09 -6.14 20.75
N ALA A 142 -9.83 -5.48 21.87
CA ALA A 142 -8.91 -4.35 21.92
C ALA A 142 -7.44 -4.77 21.68
N ASP A 143 -7.08 -5.99 22.01
CA ASP A 143 -5.71 -6.49 21.87
C ASP A 143 -5.28 -6.56 20.41
N ASP A 144 -6.17 -7.02 19.51
CA ASP A 144 -5.92 -7.03 18.07
C ASP A 144 -5.67 -5.62 17.54
N ALA A 145 -6.49 -4.67 17.98
CA ALA A 145 -6.38 -3.27 17.60
C ALA A 145 -5.06 -2.64 18.07
N ILE A 146 -4.68 -2.90 19.31
CA ILE A 146 -3.42 -2.41 19.90
C ILE A 146 -2.24 -3.01 19.16
N LEU A 147 -2.25 -4.32 18.90
CA LEU A 147 -1.18 -5.01 18.18
C LEU A 147 -1.00 -4.45 16.77
N GLN A 148 -2.09 -4.24 16.02
CA GLN A 148 -2.03 -3.63 14.70
C GLN A 148 -1.38 -2.25 14.73
N VAL A 149 -1.81 -1.37 15.64
CA VAL A 149 -1.27 0.00 15.75
C VAL A 149 0.21 -0.03 16.10
N ILE A 150 0.64 -0.89 17.03
CA ILE A 150 2.05 -1.05 17.40
C ILE A 150 2.87 -1.49 16.18
N ILE A 151 2.43 -2.53 15.46
CA ILE A 151 3.13 -3.03 14.27
C ILE A 151 3.24 -1.91 13.23
N MET A 152 2.17 -1.17 12.96
CA MET A 152 2.18 -0.12 11.95
C MET A 152 3.08 1.06 12.33
N ILE A 153 3.15 1.44 13.61
CA ILE A 153 4.09 2.46 14.10
C ILE A 153 5.53 2.00 13.92
N LEU A 154 5.84 0.74 14.25
CA LEU A 154 7.18 0.18 14.08
C LEU A 154 7.58 0.14 12.60
N VAL A 155 6.72 -0.37 11.72
CA VAL A 155 6.97 -0.42 10.28
C VAL A 155 7.20 0.99 9.71
N ALA A 156 6.36 1.95 10.09
CA ALA A 156 6.50 3.34 9.67
C ALA A 156 7.83 3.96 10.14
N ALA A 157 8.21 3.74 11.40
CA ALA A 157 9.46 4.26 11.95
C ALA A 157 10.68 3.70 11.20
N PHE A 158 10.72 2.39 10.98
CA PHE A 158 11.82 1.75 10.25
C PHE A 158 11.85 2.15 8.76
N SER A 159 10.70 2.28 8.12
CA SER A 159 10.61 2.74 6.72
C SER A 159 11.13 4.17 6.56
N ILE A 160 10.70 5.09 7.42
CA ILE A 160 11.17 6.49 7.42
C ILE A 160 12.68 6.55 7.69
N TYR A 161 13.19 5.77 8.63
CA TYR A 161 14.60 5.71 8.93
C TYR A 161 15.41 5.18 7.74
N SER A 162 14.95 4.09 7.11
CA SER A 162 15.55 3.53 5.89
C SER A 162 15.58 4.54 4.74
N ALA A 163 14.48 5.24 4.50
CA ALA A 163 14.40 6.27 3.45
C ALA A 163 15.37 7.44 3.70
N LYS A 164 15.56 7.86 4.96
CA LYS A 164 16.53 8.90 5.34
C LYS A 164 17.96 8.47 5.08
N ILE A 165 18.32 7.24 5.44
CA ILE A 165 19.68 6.69 5.18
C ILE A 165 19.91 6.58 3.66
N SER A 166 18.96 6.02 2.93
CA SER A 166 19.06 5.88 1.47
C SER A 166 19.25 7.24 0.78
N HIS A 167 18.49 8.24 1.19
CA HIS A 167 18.63 9.61 0.68
C HIS A 167 19.99 10.24 1.00
N ALA A 168 20.51 10.04 2.22
CA ALA A 168 21.82 10.51 2.61
C ALA A 168 22.94 9.86 1.79
N ASN A 169 22.88 8.54 1.60
CA ASN A 169 23.87 7.78 0.82
C ASN A 169 23.86 8.19 -0.66
N SER A 170 22.69 8.44 -1.24
CA SER A 170 22.58 8.89 -2.63
C SER A 170 23.23 10.27 -2.87
N LYS A 171 23.26 11.14 -1.86
CA LYS A 171 23.94 12.45 -1.94
C LYS A 171 25.46 12.38 -1.82
N GLN A 172 26.01 11.30 -1.27
CA GLN A 172 27.47 11.13 -1.12
C GLN A 172 28.13 10.53 -2.36
N VAL A 173 27.37 9.99 -3.29
CA VAL A 173 27.87 9.32 -4.51
C VAL A 173 27.93 10.28 -5.71
N ILE A 174 27.49 11.52 -5.57
CA ILE A 174 27.57 12.59 -6.57
C ILE A 174 28.72 13.54 -6.24
#